data_b468ecb4f921d4eee245ed467e597e19
#
_entry.id   b468ecb4f921d4eee245ed467e597e19
#
_cell.length_a   1.000
_cell.length_b   1.000
_cell.length_c   1.000
_cell.angle_alpha   90.00
_cell.angle_beta   90.00
_cell.angle_gamma   90.00
#
_symmetry.space_group_name_H-M   'P 1'
#
loop_
_entity.id
_entity.type
_entity.pdbx_description
1 polymer ?
#
loop_
_entity_poly.entity_id
_entity_poly.type
_entity_poly.pdbx_seq_one_letter_code
_entity_poly.pdbx_strand_id
1 'polypeptide(L)'
;MLSQRMLDALNKQINAEMYSGYLYLSMSAYYQSIGLPGFANWFFVQNQEEQAHAQIIYNHVIDRGGRVILKAIDAPPTDWSGPIAPVEDALKHEQKVTAMINDLVNLALEEKDFAANAMLQWFVTEQVEEEKNPADILQQLKLTGDAPGGLVIIDRELAARVFVPPAILTGGGAATAG
;
A
#
# COMPACT_ATOMS: atom_id res chain seq x y z
N MET A 1 -8.87 0.08 26.07
CA MET A 1 -9.06 1.32 25.30
C MET A 1 -7.74 1.66 24.63
N LEU A 2 -7.77 2.26 23.45
CA LEU A 2 -6.56 2.80 22.82
C LEU A 2 -5.97 3.92 23.69
N SER A 3 -4.64 3.94 23.88
CA SER A 3 -3.96 5.10 24.43
C SER A 3 -4.05 6.28 23.46
N GLN A 4 -3.89 7.51 23.93
CA GLN A 4 -3.87 8.67 23.04
C GLN A 4 -2.70 8.59 22.06
N ARG A 5 -1.54 8.11 22.51
CA ARG A 5 -0.33 7.96 21.68
C ARG A 5 -0.53 6.95 20.55
N MET A 6 -1.15 5.79 20.83
CA MET A 6 -1.49 4.80 19.81
C MET A 6 -2.56 5.34 18.85
N LEU A 7 -3.60 6.01 19.38
CA LEU A 7 -4.65 6.61 18.55
C LEU A 7 -4.08 7.63 17.56
N ASP A 8 -3.19 8.50 18.02
CA ASP A 8 -2.55 9.52 17.17
C ASP A 8 -1.66 8.88 16.11
N ALA A 9 -0.94 7.81 16.47
CA ALA A 9 -0.09 7.07 15.53
C ALA A 9 -0.91 6.34 14.44
N LEU A 10 -2.00 5.67 14.82
CA LEU A 10 -2.91 5.02 13.87
C LEU A 10 -3.61 6.02 12.94
N ASN A 11 -4.05 7.17 13.46
CA ASN A 11 -4.59 8.25 12.61
C ASN A 11 -3.56 8.78 11.61
N LYS A 12 -2.29 8.86 12.00
CA LYS A 12 -1.20 9.24 11.09
C LYS A 12 -1.00 8.18 10.00
N GLN A 13 -1.09 6.89 10.35
CA GLN A 13 -0.95 5.81 9.38
C GLN A 13 -2.12 5.78 8.39
N ILE A 14 -3.37 5.98 8.83
CA ILE A 14 -4.51 6.11 7.92
C ILE A 14 -4.24 7.18 6.85
N ASN A 15 -3.70 8.34 7.26
CA ASN A 15 -3.37 9.40 6.32
C ASN A 15 -2.21 9.00 5.39
N ALA A 16 -1.24 8.21 5.86
CA ALA A 16 -0.14 7.71 5.04
C ALA A 16 -0.63 6.72 3.96
N GLU A 17 -1.49 5.76 4.33
CA GLU A 17 -2.08 4.82 3.36
C GLU A 17 -2.93 5.55 2.30
N MET A 18 -3.71 6.54 2.73
CA MET A 18 -4.47 7.37 1.80
C MET A 18 -3.56 8.16 0.85
N TYR A 19 -2.41 8.65 1.33
CA TYR A 19 -1.40 9.28 0.47
C TYR A 19 -0.78 8.27 -0.50
N SER A 20 -0.46 7.04 -0.05
CA SER A 20 0.04 5.96 -0.91
C SER A 20 -0.93 5.70 -2.07
N GLY A 21 -2.21 5.54 -1.76
CA GLY A 21 -3.24 5.35 -2.79
C GLY A 21 -3.29 6.52 -3.78
N TYR A 22 -3.19 7.76 -3.30
CA TYR A 22 -3.20 8.95 -4.16
C TYR A 22 -1.94 9.06 -5.02
N LEU A 23 -0.77 8.67 -4.48
CA LEU A 23 0.49 8.56 -5.22
C LEU A 23 0.37 7.53 -6.36
N TYR A 24 -0.16 6.35 -6.07
CA TYR A 24 -0.33 5.29 -7.07
C TYR A 24 -1.37 5.62 -8.13
N LEU A 25 -2.42 6.36 -7.77
CA LEU A 25 -3.36 6.90 -8.75
C LEU A 25 -2.68 7.89 -9.70
N SER A 26 -1.76 8.73 -9.20
CA SER A 26 -0.96 9.64 -10.03
C SER A 26 -0.03 8.88 -10.97
N MET A 27 0.66 7.83 -10.47
CA MET A 27 1.49 6.95 -11.28
C MET A 27 0.68 6.24 -12.38
N SER A 28 -0.52 5.76 -12.05
CA SER A 28 -1.44 5.18 -13.03
C SER A 28 -1.78 6.17 -14.16
N ALA A 29 -2.13 7.41 -13.82
CA ALA A 29 -2.41 8.45 -14.80
C ALA A 29 -1.21 8.78 -15.70
N TYR A 30 -0.02 8.82 -15.11
CA TYR A 30 1.24 8.99 -15.88
C TYR A 30 1.43 7.88 -16.90
N TYR A 31 1.31 6.60 -16.49
CA TYR A 31 1.47 5.47 -17.41
C TYR A 31 0.43 5.43 -18.53
N GLN A 32 -0.82 5.85 -18.24
CA GLN A 32 -1.82 6.04 -19.30
C GLN A 32 -1.36 7.08 -20.32
N SER A 33 -0.78 8.19 -19.87
CA SER A 33 -0.33 9.28 -20.77
C SER A 33 0.81 8.89 -21.67
N ILE A 34 1.65 7.90 -21.30
CA ILE A 34 2.78 7.42 -22.09
C ILE A 34 2.48 6.11 -22.84
N GLY A 35 1.23 5.64 -22.84
CA GLY A 35 0.80 4.48 -23.63
C GLY A 35 1.16 3.11 -23.06
N LEU A 36 1.27 3.00 -21.73
CA LEU A 36 1.54 1.76 -21.00
C LEU A 36 0.35 1.38 -20.08
N PRO A 37 -0.77 0.91 -20.67
CA PRO A 37 -2.01 0.64 -19.93
C PRO A 37 -1.89 -0.50 -18.91
N GLY A 38 -0.97 -1.44 -19.08
CA GLY A 38 -0.74 -2.52 -18.12
C GLY A 38 -0.08 -2.03 -16.84
N PHE A 39 0.96 -1.19 -16.94
CA PHE A 39 1.53 -0.50 -15.78
C PHE A 39 0.48 0.39 -15.11
N ALA A 40 -0.30 1.12 -15.90
CA ALA A 40 -1.36 1.95 -15.37
C ALA A 40 -2.39 1.13 -14.58
N ASN A 41 -2.80 -0.04 -15.08
CA ASN A 41 -3.68 -0.95 -14.38
C ASN A 41 -3.05 -1.46 -13.07
N TRP A 42 -1.78 -1.83 -13.09
CA TRP A 42 -1.08 -2.31 -11.90
C TRP A 42 -1.10 -1.25 -10.78
N PHE A 43 -0.77 -0.01 -11.09
CA PHE A 43 -0.81 1.09 -10.13
C PHE A 43 -2.25 1.49 -9.73
N PHE A 44 -3.23 1.30 -10.62
CA PHE A 44 -4.62 1.51 -10.24
C PHE A 44 -5.11 0.46 -9.22
N VAL A 45 -4.65 -0.79 -9.35
CA VAL A 45 -4.91 -1.84 -8.36
C VAL A 45 -4.20 -1.52 -7.05
N GLN A 46 -2.92 -1.07 -7.07
CA GLN A 46 -2.22 -0.60 -5.87
C GLN A 46 -3.02 0.50 -5.14
N ASN A 47 -3.56 1.50 -5.86
CA ASN A 47 -4.40 2.50 -5.23
C ASN A 47 -5.61 1.89 -4.50
N GLN A 48 -6.22 0.83 -5.04
CA GLN A 48 -7.35 0.16 -4.38
C GLN A 48 -6.91 -0.62 -3.12
N GLU A 49 -5.74 -1.22 -3.15
CA GLU A 49 -5.13 -1.92 -2.01
C GLU A 49 -4.83 -0.95 -0.88
N GLU A 50 -4.22 0.21 -1.16
CA GLU A 50 -3.95 1.24 -0.16
C GLU A 50 -5.21 1.81 0.49
N GLN A 51 -6.30 1.94 -0.27
CA GLN A 51 -7.60 2.32 0.30
C GLN A 51 -8.12 1.24 1.25
N ALA A 52 -7.91 -0.04 0.94
CA ALA A 52 -8.27 -1.14 1.83
C ALA A 52 -7.37 -1.16 3.08
N HIS A 53 -6.08 -0.87 2.96
CA HIS A 53 -5.15 -0.73 4.09
C HIS A 53 -5.62 0.38 5.04
N ALA A 54 -5.91 1.56 4.52
CA ALA A 54 -6.49 2.64 5.32
C ALA A 54 -7.79 2.23 6.02
N GLN A 55 -8.66 1.47 5.35
CA GLN A 55 -9.93 0.99 5.90
C GLN A 55 -9.74 -0.03 7.03
N ILE A 56 -8.73 -0.90 6.97
CA ILE A 56 -8.40 -1.84 8.04
C ILE A 56 -8.06 -1.09 9.32
N ILE A 57 -7.17 -0.11 9.24
CA ILE A 57 -6.74 0.69 10.40
C ILE A 57 -7.91 1.55 10.91
N TYR A 58 -8.68 2.14 9.99
CA TYR A 58 -9.90 2.91 10.31
C TYR A 58 -10.86 2.08 11.16
N ASN A 59 -11.21 0.87 10.69
CA ASN A 59 -12.12 -0.02 11.41
C ASN A 59 -11.57 -0.37 12.79
N HIS A 60 -10.28 -0.72 12.89
CA HIS A 60 -9.64 -1.01 14.18
C HIS A 60 -9.74 0.15 15.17
N VAL A 61 -9.53 1.39 14.72
CA VAL A 61 -9.68 2.58 15.58
C VAL A 61 -11.12 2.71 16.09
N ILE A 62 -12.12 2.55 15.22
CA ILE A 62 -13.54 2.63 15.58
C ILE A 62 -13.92 1.51 16.55
N ASP A 63 -13.57 0.26 16.25
CA ASP A 63 -13.88 -0.91 17.07
C ASP A 63 -13.28 -0.82 18.48
N ARG A 64 -12.16 -0.10 18.60
CA ARG A 64 -11.50 0.17 19.88
C ARG A 64 -12.04 1.42 20.60
N GLY A 65 -13.11 2.03 20.10
CA GLY A 65 -13.74 3.22 20.66
C GLY A 65 -12.95 4.52 20.46
N GLY A 66 -12.00 4.52 19.51
CA GLY A 66 -11.23 5.69 19.12
C GLY A 66 -11.99 6.57 18.12
N ARG A 67 -11.48 7.77 17.88
CA ARG A 67 -11.99 8.68 16.86
C ARG A 67 -11.00 8.81 15.71
N VAL A 68 -11.44 8.50 14.50
CA VAL A 68 -10.66 8.78 13.30
C VAL A 68 -10.71 10.27 12.98
N ILE A 69 -9.55 10.86 12.74
CA ILE A 69 -9.38 12.28 12.34
C ILE A 69 -8.58 12.31 11.05
N LEU A 70 -9.29 12.58 9.95
CA LEU A 70 -8.67 12.70 8.64
C LEU A 70 -7.97 14.06 8.51
N LYS A 71 -6.77 14.05 7.96
CA LYS A 71 -5.96 15.22 7.68
C LYS A 71 -5.88 15.48 6.17
N ALA A 72 -5.31 16.62 5.79
CA ALA A 72 -5.01 16.89 4.40
C ALA A 72 -4.05 15.83 3.84
N ILE A 73 -4.26 15.46 2.58
CA ILE A 73 -3.35 14.61 1.81
C ILE A 73 -2.58 15.52 0.87
N ASP A 74 -1.25 15.41 0.90
CA ASP A 74 -0.37 16.21 0.06
C ASP A 74 -0.52 15.82 -1.42
N ALA A 75 -0.26 16.78 -2.32
CA ALA A 75 -0.24 16.50 -3.75
C ALA A 75 0.94 15.57 -4.09
N PRO A 76 0.71 14.46 -4.81
CA PRO A 76 1.78 13.57 -5.24
C PRO A 76 2.53 14.17 -6.45
N PRO A 77 3.72 13.65 -6.79
CA PRO A 77 4.34 13.89 -8.08
C PRO A 77 3.40 13.56 -9.24
N THR A 78 3.54 14.25 -10.36
CA THR A 78 2.72 14.06 -11.57
C THR A 78 3.51 13.61 -12.79
N ASP A 79 4.84 13.78 -12.76
CA ASP A 79 5.73 13.51 -13.88
C ASP A 79 6.97 12.71 -13.44
N TRP A 80 7.45 11.84 -14.32
CA TRP A 80 8.64 11.02 -14.11
C TRP A 80 9.52 11.00 -15.37
N SER A 81 10.81 10.69 -15.20
CA SER A 81 11.80 10.70 -16.27
C SER A 81 11.73 9.52 -17.26
N GLY A 82 10.71 8.69 -17.16
CA GLY A 82 10.52 7.52 -18.02
C GLY A 82 9.81 6.38 -17.31
N PRO A 83 9.59 5.24 -17.97
CA PRO A 83 8.73 4.18 -17.46
C PRO A 83 9.29 3.41 -16.25
N ILE A 84 10.57 3.52 -15.95
CA ILE A 84 11.20 2.85 -14.80
C ILE A 84 11.04 3.66 -13.51
N ALA A 85 11.14 4.98 -13.61
CA ALA A 85 11.19 5.86 -12.45
C ALA A 85 9.98 5.77 -11.50
N PRO A 86 8.71 5.64 -11.95
CA PRO A 86 7.60 5.43 -11.02
C PRO A 86 7.74 4.14 -10.22
N VAL A 87 8.22 3.04 -10.82
CA VAL A 87 8.41 1.76 -10.10
C VAL A 87 9.52 1.86 -9.06
N GLU A 88 10.61 2.59 -9.37
CA GLU A 88 11.67 2.86 -8.39
C GLU A 88 11.17 3.70 -7.22
N ASP A 89 10.33 4.69 -7.50
CA ASP A 89 9.74 5.54 -6.46
C ASP A 89 8.72 4.77 -5.63
N ALA A 90 7.94 3.86 -6.23
CA ALA A 90 7.05 2.96 -5.51
C ALA A 90 7.83 2.08 -4.52
N LEU A 91 8.92 1.42 -4.96
CA LEU A 91 9.74 0.61 -4.06
C LEU A 91 10.30 1.43 -2.89
N LYS A 92 10.82 2.63 -3.15
CA LYS A 92 11.31 3.53 -2.08
C LYS A 92 10.18 3.97 -1.14
N HIS A 93 8.97 4.14 -1.68
CA HIS A 93 7.82 4.52 -0.89
C HIS A 93 7.41 3.37 0.03
N GLU A 94 7.31 2.13 -0.48
CA GLU A 94 6.98 0.97 0.34
C GLU A 94 8.00 0.74 1.47
N GLN A 95 9.28 0.93 1.22
CA GLN A 95 10.30 0.88 2.28
C GLN A 95 10.07 1.89 3.40
N LYS A 96 9.50 3.06 3.10
CA LYS A 96 9.12 4.04 4.12
C LYS A 96 7.86 3.60 4.87
N VAL A 97 6.88 3.04 4.17
CA VAL A 97 5.66 2.49 4.78
C VAL A 97 6.03 1.34 5.71
N THR A 98 6.90 0.43 5.28
CA THR A 98 7.44 -0.66 6.13
C THR A 98 8.05 -0.12 7.43
N ALA A 99 8.88 0.93 7.34
CA ALA A 99 9.45 1.54 8.54
C ALA A 99 8.36 2.10 9.46
N MET A 100 7.32 2.75 8.92
CA MET A 100 6.20 3.29 9.69
C MET A 100 5.39 2.18 10.37
N ILE A 101 5.13 1.06 9.69
CA ILE A 101 4.46 -0.11 10.26
C ILE A 101 5.29 -0.71 11.40
N ASN A 102 6.62 -0.84 11.22
CA ASN A 102 7.51 -1.33 12.27
C ASN A 102 7.51 -0.41 13.51
N ASP A 103 7.46 0.91 13.32
CA ASP A 103 7.32 1.86 14.41
C ASP A 103 6.00 1.69 15.17
N LEU A 104 4.90 1.43 14.47
CA LEU A 104 3.60 1.12 15.09
C LEU A 104 3.63 -0.19 15.88
N VAL A 105 4.30 -1.22 15.37
CA VAL A 105 4.48 -2.50 16.09
C VAL A 105 5.29 -2.27 17.36
N ASN A 106 6.39 -1.54 17.28
CA ASN A 106 7.20 -1.20 18.46
C ASN A 106 6.37 -0.44 19.51
N LEU A 107 5.57 0.54 19.08
CA LEU A 107 4.68 1.28 19.96
C LEU A 107 3.64 0.37 20.63
N ALA A 108 3.03 -0.55 19.86
CA ALA A 108 2.06 -1.51 20.41
C ALA A 108 2.68 -2.42 21.48
N LEU A 109 3.92 -2.85 21.28
CA LEU A 109 4.66 -3.66 22.26
C LEU A 109 5.03 -2.85 23.49
N GLU A 110 5.52 -1.61 23.34
CA GLU A 110 5.84 -0.70 24.47
C GLU A 110 4.62 -0.48 25.36
N GLU A 111 3.45 -0.25 24.76
CA GLU A 111 2.20 0.02 25.47
C GLU A 111 1.45 -1.25 25.91
N LYS A 112 1.96 -2.42 25.55
CA LYS A 112 1.29 -3.73 25.75
C LYS A 112 -0.11 -3.77 25.14
N ASP A 113 -0.30 -3.07 24.01
CA ASP A 113 -1.52 -3.12 23.22
C ASP A 113 -1.48 -4.32 22.27
N PHE A 114 -1.75 -5.49 22.82
CA PHE A 114 -1.71 -6.76 22.07
C PHE A 114 -2.77 -6.82 20.96
N ALA A 115 -3.87 -6.10 21.06
CA ALA A 115 -4.88 -6.06 20.02
C ALA A 115 -4.41 -5.24 18.80
N ALA A 116 -3.77 -4.08 19.04
CA ALA A 116 -3.12 -3.33 17.97
C ALA A 116 -1.97 -4.14 17.35
N ASN A 117 -1.12 -4.77 18.19
CA ASN A 117 -0.06 -5.64 17.67
C ASN A 117 -0.59 -6.79 16.78
N ALA A 118 -1.68 -7.45 17.18
CA ALA A 118 -2.27 -8.54 16.41
C ALA A 118 -2.76 -8.05 15.02
N MET A 119 -3.43 -6.91 14.96
CA MET A 119 -3.84 -6.28 13.69
C MET A 119 -2.64 -5.89 12.83
N LEU A 120 -1.60 -5.30 13.44
CA LEU A 120 -0.39 -4.86 12.74
C LEU A 120 0.44 -6.02 12.17
N GLN A 121 0.35 -7.26 12.70
CA GLN A 121 1.05 -8.42 12.14
C GLN A 121 0.59 -8.74 10.71
N TRP A 122 -0.66 -8.44 10.36
CA TRP A 122 -1.13 -8.54 8.99
C TRP A 122 -0.33 -7.57 8.09
N PHE A 123 -0.18 -6.31 8.50
CA PHE A 123 0.60 -5.31 7.75
C PHE A 123 2.08 -5.67 7.65
N VAL A 124 2.67 -6.25 8.70
CA VAL A 124 4.07 -6.74 8.64
C VAL A 124 4.24 -7.79 7.55
N THR A 125 3.28 -8.68 7.39
CA THR A 125 3.30 -9.70 6.33
C THR A 125 3.07 -9.07 4.95
N GLU A 126 2.11 -8.16 4.85
CA GLU A 126 1.76 -7.46 3.61
C GLU A 126 2.95 -6.64 3.08
N GLN A 127 3.67 -5.91 3.92
CA GLN A 127 4.82 -5.11 3.51
C GLN A 127 5.95 -5.94 2.86
N VAL A 128 6.07 -7.22 3.19
CA VAL A 128 7.02 -8.12 2.48
C VAL A 128 6.61 -8.26 1.01
N GLU A 129 5.31 -8.36 0.73
CA GLU A 129 4.79 -8.46 -0.63
C GLU A 129 4.82 -7.10 -1.34
N GLU A 130 4.48 -6.01 -0.63
CA GLU A 130 4.48 -4.65 -1.18
C GLU A 130 5.88 -4.19 -1.62
N GLU A 131 6.95 -4.56 -0.92
CA GLU A 131 8.32 -4.30 -1.38
C GLU A 131 8.75 -5.26 -2.50
N LYS A 132 8.33 -6.53 -2.42
CA LYS A 132 8.73 -7.55 -3.38
C LYS A 132 8.18 -7.26 -4.78
N ASN A 133 6.91 -6.89 -4.88
CA ASN A 133 6.23 -6.71 -6.15
C ASN A 133 6.91 -5.65 -7.06
N PRO A 134 7.16 -4.41 -6.62
CA PRO A 134 7.89 -3.44 -7.44
C PRO A 134 9.36 -3.84 -7.67
N ALA A 135 10.01 -4.54 -6.74
CA ALA A 135 11.37 -5.04 -6.93
C ALA A 135 11.44 -6.09 -8.05
N ASP A 136 10.47 -7.00 -8.14
CA ASP A 136 10.37 -7.99 -9.20
C ASP A 136 10.14 -7.32 -10.57
N ILE A 137 9.25 -6.32 -10.64
CA ILE A 137 9.02 -5.53 -11.86
C ILE A 137 10.32 -4.82 -12.30
N LEU A 138 11.03 -4.19 -11.37
CA LEU A 138 12.32 -3.55 -11.66
C LEU A 138 13.37 -4.55 -12.16
N GLN A 139 13.40 -5.74 -11.60
CA GLN A 139 14.30 -6.80 -12.07
C GLN A 139 13.96 -7.23 -13.50
N GLN A 140 12.67 -7.43 -13.82
CA GLN A 140 12.24 -7.74 -15.18
C GLN A 140 12.62 -6.62 -16.16
N LEU A 141 12.37 -5.36 -15.80
CA LEU A 141 12.75 -4.20 -16.60
C LEU A 141 14.26 -4.14 -16.87
N LYS A 142 15.09 -4.45 -15.88
CA LYS A 142 16.55 -4.53 -16.04
C LYS A 142 16.98 -5.67 -16.99
N LEU A 143 16.33 -6.82 -16.90
CA LEU A 143 16.63 -7.96 -17.77
C LEU A 143 16.25 -7.73 -19.23
N THR A 144 15.21 -6.95 -19.51
CA THR A 144 14.80 -6.59 -20.87
C THR A 144 15.71 -5.56 -21.52
N GLY A 145 16.46 -4.79 -20.72
CA GLY A 145 17.33 -3.71 -21.21
C GLY A 145 16.57 -2.73 -22.12
N ASP A 146 17.26 -2.21 -23.15
CA ASP A 146 16.68 -1.26 -24.10
C ASP A 146 15.83 -1.91 -25.22
N ALA A 147 15.49 -3.20 -25.10
CA ALA A 147 14.69 -3.89 -26.09
C ALA A 147 13.23 -3.41 -26.06
N PRO A 148 12.72 -2.70 -27.09
CA PRO A 148 11.35 -2.16 -27.09
C PRO A 148 10.26 -3.22 -26.87
N GLY A 149 10.49 -4.46 -27.31
CA GLY A 149 9.57 -5.56 -27.10
C GLY A 149 9.45 -6.03 -25.65
N GLY A 150 10.50 -5.88 -24.85
CA GLY A 150 10.51 -6.29 -23.45
C GLY A 150 9.52 -5.50 -22.60
N LEU A 151 9.50 -4.18 -22.75
CA LEU A 151 8.55 -3.31 -22.03
C LEU A 151 7.09 -3.65 -22.36
N VAL A 152 6.79 -3.95 -23.63
CA VAL A 152 5.44 -4.33 -24.07
C VAL A 152 4.99 -5.68 -23.48
N ILE A 153 5.92 -6.63 -23.31
CA ILE A 153 5.61 -7.93 -22.66
C ILE A 153 5.24 -7.72 -21.21
N ILE A 154 6.06 -6.98 -20.45
CA ILE A 154 5.79 -6.66 -19.06
C ILE A 154 4.46 -5.90 -18.90
N ASP A 155 4.22 -4.91 -19.76
CA ASP A 155 2.96 -4.16 -19.74
C ASP A 155 1.73 -5.07 -19.90
N ARG A 156 1.78 -6.05 -20.84
CA ARG A 156 0.70 -7.02 -21.00
C ARG A 156 0.50 -7.94 -19.80
N GLU A 157 1.57 -8.36 -19.14
CA GLU A 157 1.49 -9.17 -17.92
C GLU A 157 0.83 -8.38 -16.78
N LEU A 158 1.24 -7.12 -16.57
CA LEU A 158 0.70 -6.24 -15.53
C LEU A 158 -0.78 -5.87 -15.77
N ALA A 159 -1.24 -5.88 -17.03
CA ALA A 159 -2.64 -5.64 -17.37
C ALA A 159 -3.61 -6.71 -16.83
N ALA A 160 -3.12 -7.90 -16.48
CA ALA A 160 -3.95 -8.99 -15.95
C ALA A 160 -4.25 -8.88 -14.45
N ARG A 161 -3.58 -7.97 -13.72
CA ARG A 161 -3.79 -7.81 -12.28
C ARG A 161 -5.19 -7.30 -11.99
N VAL A 162 -5.82 -7.90 -10.98
CA VAL A 162 -7.14 -7.50 -10.47
C VAL A 162 -7.07 -7.27 -8.97
N PHE A 163 -7.83 -6.31 -8.47
CA PHE A 163 -7.95 -6.07 -7.03
C PHE A 163 -8.72 -7.21 -6.35
N VAL A 164 -8.16 -7.74 -5.28
CA VAL A 164 -8.80 -8.71 -4.40
C VAL A 164 -8.87 -8.11 -2.99
N PRO A 165 -10.07 -7.80 -2.48
CA PRO A 165 -10.19 -7.21 -1.15
C PRO A 165 -9.55 -8.12 -0.08
N PRO A 166 -8.77 -7.56 0.86
CA PRO A 166 -8.21 -8.32 1.98
C PRO A 166 -9.27 -9.09 2.79
N ALA A 167 -9.00 -10.34 3.13
CA ALA A 167 -9.94 -11.20 3.87
C ALA A 167 -10.38 -10.59 5.21
N ILE A 168 -9.51 -9.82 5.85
CA ILE A 168 -9.79 -9.10 7.10
C ILE A 168 -10.94 -8.06 6.94
N LEU A 169 -11.17 -7.53 5.75
CA LEU A 169 -12.29 -6.61 5.46
C LEU A 169 -13.58 -7.34 5.07
N THR A 170 -13.46 -8.54 4.51
CA THR A 170 -14.62 -9.30 4.01
C THR A 170 -15.25 -10.25 5.03
N GLY A 171 -14.77 -10.23 6.29
CA GLY A 171 -15.29 -11.10 7.35
C GLY A 171 -14.85 -12.57 7.25
N GLY A 172 -13.86 -12.90 6.43
CA GLY A 172 -13.33 -14.26 6.25
C GLY A 172 -12.54 -14.82 7.45
N GLY A 173 -12.68 -14.27 8.64
CA GLY A 173 -11.96 -14.66 9.85
C GLY A 173 -12.78 -15.06 11.06
N ALA A 174 -14.11 -15.09 10.97
CA ALA A 174 -14.95 -15.59 12.05
C ALA A 174 -15.41 -17.02 11.69
N ALA A 175 -14.57 -18.03 11.94
CA ALA A 175 -15.07 -19.37 12.15
C ALA A 175 -16.04 -19.32 13.34
N THR A 176 -17.32 -19.50 13.07
CA THR A 176 -18.34 -19.70 14.09
C THR A 176 -17.94 -20.89 14.96
N ALA A 177 -17.43 -20.60 16.17
CA ALA A 177 -17.48 -21.58 17.24
C ALA A 177 -18.93 -21.60 17.73
N GLY A 178 -19.66 -22.65 17.32
CA GLY A 178 -20.94 -23.02 17.87
C GLY A 178 -20.79 -23.72 19.24
#